data_0a2c1fd5e63b7371bc7819a9b25389f4
#
_entry.id   0a2c1fd5e63b7371bc7819a9b25389f4
#
_cell.length_a   1.000
_cell.length_b   1.000
_cell.length_c   1.000
_cell.angle_alpha   90.00
_cell.angle_beta   90.00
_cell.angle_gamma   90.00
#
_symmetry.space_group_name_H-M   'P 1'
#
loop_
_entity.id
_entity.type
_entity.pdbx_description
1 polymer ?
#
loop_
_entity_poly.entity_id
_entity_poly.type
_entity_poly.pdbx_seq_one_letter_code
_entity_poly.pdbx_strand_id
1 'polypeptide(L)'
;MNEHEDDLSRALHRKVNHLHDSPLGMNDVQARAGTIQRRRRAAIGAGVAAALVVVVPTAIVAAGGLDRSAEPLPPASTAPSVTEPTPVEPTESSPTRGPAGTVPFDVGGLPTGAPPAIEWSNGRDVHRADGSVAADVLPGEMTSFAPMGSGWMVSTNENGNGLVRWVSDSGDLAERVDRLDGTLVTSPQGEVVAWTFTNEVHIAQRNGDEILAMPSIDAPGAHSAVAVTSEDCTEGRTTDAGCSVFVNTLGQQSQVWVSTAHGFADRYDEELQQLTAWSDGAYAGITAFNEDLTTCSAVRDPSSYSTLWDTCDHRLVGFSPDAGHLLGVGSIGDGFADGQVAILDAADGTVMVDLSSDEKHQTGALQLAWEDDEHALLVTYVDGDWAVVRLGLDGSMEYAVPPRAGSDVERPFYLQS
;
A
#
# COMPACT_ATOMS: atom_id res chain seq x y z
N MET A 1 -44.57 -34.86 -17.19
CA MET A 1 -44.67 -33.40 -17.33
C MET A 1 -45.00 -32.90 -15.94
N ASN A 2 -44.11 -32.14 -15.35
CA ASN A 2 -43.93 -32.11 -13.92
C ASN A 2 -44.72 -30.96 -13.24
N GLU A 3 -45.58 -31.29 -12.29
CA GLU A 3 -46.32 -30.33 -11.44
C GLU A 3 -45.39 -29.26 -10.81
N HIS A 4 -44.11 -29.56 -10.65
CA HIS A 4 -43.11 -28.61 -10.13
C HIS A 4 -42.73 -27.47 -11.09
N GLU A 5 -42.81 -27.69 -12.41
CA GLU A 5 -42.54 -26.63 -13.41
C GLU A 5 -43.69 -25.63 -13.48
N ASP A 6 -44.94 -26.11 -13.34
CA ASP A 6 -46.12 -25.25 -13.33
C ASP A 6 -46.23 -24.43 -12.03
N ASP A 7 -45.76 -24.94 -10.91
CA ASP A 7 -45.73 -24.21 -9.64
C ASP A 7 -44.61 -23.14 -9.62
N LEU A 8 -43.44 -23.42 -10.19
CA LEU A 8 -42.34 -22.47 -10.34
C LEU A 8 -42.73 -21.33 -11.31
N SER A 9 -43.38 -21.68 -12.43
CA SER A 9 -43.88 -20.70 -13.39
C SER A 9 -44.94 -19.77 -12.78
N ARG A 10 -45.88 -20.33 -12.00
CA ARG A 10 -46.88 -19.54 -11.26
C ARG A 10 -46.30 -18.67 -10.18
N ALA A 11 -45.24 -19.11 -9.50
CA ALA A 11 -44.52 -18.31 -8.48
C ALA A 11 -43.73 -17.16 -9.13
N LEU A 12 -43.11 -17.39 -10.28
CA LEU A 12 -42.40 -16.36 -11.05
C LEU A 12 -43.36 -15.31 -11.60
N HIS A 13 -44.49 -15.71 -12.19
CA HIS A 13 -45.51 -14.76 -12.70
C HIS A 13 -46.12 -13.90 -11.59
N ARG A 14 -46.30 -14.44 -10.36
CA ARG A 14 -46.78 -13.63 -9.21
C ARG A 14 -45.74 -12.59 -8.79
N LYS A 15 -44.47 -12.91 -8.84
CA LYS A 15 -43.39 -11.97 -8.48
C LYS A 15 -43.17 -10.88 -9.53
N VAL A 16 -43.33 -11.19 -10.80
CA VAL A 16 -43.20 -10.23 -11.91
C VAL A 16 -44.37 -9.24 -11.96
N ASN A 17 -45.59 -9.66 -11.63
CA ASN A 17 -46.75 -8.75 -11.62
C ASN A 17 -46.70 -7.68 -10.49
N HIS A 18 -45.93 -7.90 -9.42
CA HIS A 18 -45.68 -6.86 -8.40
C HIS A 18 -44.63 -5.80 -8.82
N LEU A 19 -43.93 -6.00 -9.94
CA LEU A 19 -42.97 -5.03 -10.46
C LEU A 19 -43.60 -3.90 -11.30
N HIS A 20 -44.88 -4.01 -11.62
CA HIS A 20 -45.59 -3.01 -12.43
C HIS A 20 -46.07 -1.77 -11.60
N ASP A 21 -46.05 -1.87 -10.29
CA ASP A 21 -46.45 -0.76 -9.40
C ASP A 21 -45.26 0.01 -8.80
N SER A 22 -44.08 -0.05 -9.42
CA SER A 22 -42.92 0.73 -8.94
C SER A 22 -43.12 2.20 -9.29
N PRO A 23 -43.09 3.14 -8.31
CA PRO A 23 -43.24 4.57 -8.54
C PRO A 23 -42.02 5.21 -9.23
N LEU A 24 -41.10 4.41 -9.72
CA LEU A 24 -39.86 4.89 -10.36
C LEU A 24 -40.13 5.08 -11.86
N GLY A 25 -40.13 6.31 -12.31
CA GLY A 25 -40.17 6.67 -13.71
C GLY A 25 -38.90 6.27 -14.46
N MET A 26 -38.98 6.10 -15.79
CA MET A 26 -37.83 5.78 -16.64
C MET A 26 -36.69 6.79 -16.45
N ASN A 27 -37.00 8.05 -16.16
CA ASN A 27 -36.02 9.09 -15.86
C ASN A 27 -35.29 8.85 -14.53
N ASP A 28 -35.97 8.29 -13.53
CA ASP A 28 -35.35 7.96 -12.24
C ASP A 28 -34.42 6.73 -12.38
N VAL A 29 -34.82 5.78 -13.24
CA VAL A 29 -33.98 4.62 -13.58
C VAL A 29 -32.75 5.06 -14.37
N GLN A 30 -32.91 5.99 -15.31
CA GLN A 30 -31.77 6.52 -16.09
C GLN A 30 -30.86 7.39 -15.24
N ALA A 31 -31.38 8.21 -14.32
CA ALA A 31 -30.60 8.99 -13.38
C ALA A 31 -29.82 8.09 -12.40
N ARG A 32 -30.48 7.04 -11.88
CA ARG A 32 -29.81 6.03 -11.04
C ARG A 32 -28.80 5.20 -11.82
N ALA A 33 -29.12 4.79 -13.07
CA ALA A 33 -28.18 4.08 -13.93
C ALA A 33 -26.96 4.95 -14.25
N GLY A 34 -27.14 6.26 -14.50
CA GLY A 34 -26.04 7.21 -14.67
C GLY A 34 -25.19 7.37 -13.41
N THR A 35 -25.80 7.39 -12.24
CA THR A 35 -25.10 7.45 -10.95
C THR A 35 -24.39 6.12 -10.66
N ILE A 36 -25.03 4.98 -10.93
CA ILE A 36 -24.43 3.66 -10.78
C ILE A 36 -23.30 3.47 -11.80
N GLN A 37 -23.46 4.00 -13.01
CA GLN A 37 -22.43 3.91 -14.04
C GLN A 37 -21.24 4.83 -13.75
N ARG A 38 -21.48 6.00 -13.17
CA ARG A 38 -20.42 6.83 -12.60
C ARG A 38 -19.75 6.14 -11.40
N ARG A 39 -20.53 5.59 -10.47
CA ARG A 39 -20.02 4.80 -9.35
C ARG A 39 -19.33 3.50 -9.79
N ARG A 40 -19.80 2.82 -10.86
CA ARG A 40 -19.11 1.63 -11.41
C ARG A 40 -17.86 2.01 -12.18
N ARG A 41 -17.85 3.13 -12.90
CA ARG A 41 -16.62 3.65 -13.52
C ARG A 41 -15.63 4.12 -12.44
N ALA A 42 -16.11 4.73 -11.36
CA ALA A 42 -15.33 4.99 -10.17
C ALA A 42 -14.91 3.68 -9.46
N ALA A 43 -15.76 2.66 -9.38
CA ALA A 43 -15.46 1.40 -8.69
C ALA A 43 -14.60 0.42 -9.51
N ILE A 44 -14.56 0.53 -10.84
CA ILE A 44 -13.58 -0.20 -11.65
C ILE A 44 -12.18 0.41 -11.47
N GLY A 45 -12.10 1.74 -11.22
CA GLY A 45 -10.91 2.39 -10.67
C GLY A 45 -10.65 2.06 -9.19
N ALA A 46 -11.69 1.87 -8.38
CA ALA A 46 -11.60 1.68 -6.93
C ALA A 46 -11.35 0.24 -6.48
N GLY A 47 -11.62 -0.74 -7.32
CA GLY A 47 -11.19 -2.12 -7.05
C GLY A 47 -9.67 -2.26 -7.00
N VAL A 48 -8.95 -1.31 -7.61
CA VAL A 48 -7.48 -1.21 -7.57
C VAL A 48 -7.01 -0.19 -6.53
N ALA A 49 -7.83 0.82 -6.19
CA ALA A 49 -7.45 1.87 -5.23
C ALA A 49 -7.63 1.48 -3.75
N ALA A 50 -8.35 0.38 -3.45
CA ALA A 50 -8.50 -0.09 -2.07
C ALA A 50 -7.26 -0.83 -1.52
N ALA A 51 -6.26 -1.08 -2.36
CA ALA A 51 -4.98 -1.60 -1.92
C ALA A 51 -3.89 -0.61 -2.36
N LEU A 52 -3.80 0.53 -1.70
CA LEU A 52 -2.59 1.33 -1.68
C LEU A 52 -1.53 0.51 -0.95
N VAL A 53 -0.79 -0.29 -1.71
CA VAL A 53 0.39 -0.95 -1.19
C VAL A 53 1.49 0.08 -1.19
N VAL A 54 1.79 0.58 -0.01
CA VAL A 54 3.01 1.32 0.23
C VAL A 54 4.09 0.28 0.51
N VAL A 55 4.98 0.09 -0.43
CA VAL A 55 6.18 -0.71 -0.22
C VAL A 55 7.27 0.21 0.29
N VAL A 56 7.77 -0.14 1.43
CA VAL A 56 8.92 0.50 2.05
C VAL A 56 10.17 -0.26 1.65
N PRO A 57 11.06 0.31 0.83
CA PRO A 57 12.39 -0.27 0.67
C PRO A 57 13.20 0.06 1.93
N THR A 58 13.33 -0.90 2.84
CA THR A 58 14.28 -0.78 3.95
C THR A 58 15.70 -0.95 3.41
N ALA A 59 16.40 0.15 3.22
CA ALA A 59 17.84 0.11 3.00
C ALA A 59 18.53 -0.26 4.30
N ILE A 60 18.75 -1.55 4.54
CA ILE A 60 19.61 -2.01 5.63
C ILE A 60 21.05 -1.74 5.23
N VAL A 61 21.66 -0.71 5.82
CA VAL A 61 23.10 -0.54 5.79
C VAL A 61 23.73 -1.69 6.59
N ALA A 62 24.28 -2.66 5.89
CA ALA A 62 25.09 -3.73 6.51
C ALA A 62 26.32 -3.11 7.16
N ALA A 63 26.27 -2.87 8.46
CA ALA A 63 27.44 -2.55 9.27
C ALA A 63 28.30 -3.81 9.38
N GLY A 64 29.44 -3.79 8.71
CA GLY A 64 30.40 -4.87 8.64
C GLY A 64 30.81 -5.39 10.02
N GLY A 65 30.82 -6.71 10.13
CA GLY A 65 31.33 -7.43 11.27
C GLY A 65 32.77 -7.07 11.58
N LEU A 66 33.03 -6.68 12.80
CA LEU A 66 34.36 -6.59 13.36
C LEU A 66 34.55 -7.78 14.30
N ASP A 67 35.35 -8.73 13.83
CA ASP A 67 36.04 -9.73 14.64
C ASP A 67 36.73 -9.02 15.85
N ARG A 68 36.31 -9.36 17.05
CA ARG A 68 37.04 -8.99 18.27
C ARG A 68 37.62 -10.21 18.91
N SER A 69 38.87 -10.43 18.61
CA SER A 69 39.76 -11.27 19.44
C SER A 69 39.87 -10.66 20.84
N ALA A 70 39.59 -11.46 21.84
CA ALA A 70 39.74 -11.07 23.23
C ALA A 70 41.22 -10.99 23.60
N GLU A 71 41.65 -9.86 24.11
CA GLU A 71 42.97 -9.63 24.75
C GLU A 71 42.76 -9.37 26.24
N PRO A 72 43.64 -9.92 27.14
CA PRO A 72 43.39 -9.94 28.58
C PRO A 72 43.71 -8.58 29.27
N LEU A 73 42.88 -8.27 30.26
CA LEU A 73 42.94 -7.06 31.08
C LEU A 73 44.20 -6.99 31.94
N PRO A 74 44.87 -5.82 32.03
CA PRO A 74 45.85 -5.52 33.10
C PRO A 74 45.18 -4.98 34.38
N PRO A 75 45.85 -5.07 35.54
CA PRO A 75 45.25 -4.84 36.84
C PRO A 75 45.06 -3.37 37.21
N ALA A 76 44.09 -3.15 38.07
CA ALA A 76 43.65 -1.87 38.60
C ALA A 76 44.77 -1.05 39.27
N SER A 77 44.81 0.25 38.99
CA SER A 77 45.60 1.22 39.76
C SER A 77 44.77 2.47 40.05
N THR A 78 44.67 2.73 41.37
CA THR A 78 44.46 4.02 42.08
C THR A 78 43.46 5.06 41.55
N ALA A 79 42.54 5.37 42.44
CA ALA A 79 41.54 6.42 42.33
C ALA A 79 42.14 7.83 42.15
N PRO A 80 41.52 8.68 41.36
CA PRO A 80 41.65 10.11 41.48
C PRO A 80 40.38 10.77 42.05
N SER A 81 40.66 11.86 42.73
CA SER A 81 39.80 12.83 43.40
C SER A 81 38.48 13.13 42.71
N VAL A 82 37.45 13.23 43.54
CA VAL A 82 36.14 13.80 43.27
C VAL A 82 36.29 15.26 42.90
N THR A 83 36.04 15.60 41.66
CA THR A 83 35.75 16.97 41.22
C THR A 83 34.25 17.15 41.20
N GLU A 84 33.77 18.14 41.92
CA GLU A 84 32.39 18.54 42.05
C GLU A 84 31.82 18.88 40.66
N PRO A 85 30.64 18.32 40.23
CA PRO A 85 30.08 18.62 38.92
C PRO A 85 29.54 20.04 38.91
N THR A 86 30.03 20.83 37.98
CA THR A 86 29.44 22.11 37.57
C THR A 86 28.00 21.90 37.15
N PRO A 87 27.00 22.73 37.54
CA PRO A 87 25.65 22.62 37.09
C PRO A 87 25.59 22.76 35.57
N VAL A 88 25.13 21.72 34.88
CA VAL A 88 24.82 21.79 33.47
C VAL A 88 23.51 22.59 33.34
N GLU A 89 23.60 23.72 32.68
CA GLU A 89 22.47 24.54 32.28
C GLU A 89 21.52 23.67 31.44
N PRO A 90 20.19 23.68 31.69
CA PRO A 90 19.28 22.86 30.92
C PRO A 90 19.36 23.25 29.45
N THR A 91 19.77 22.30 28.62
CA THR A 91 19.69 22.42 27.17
C THR A 91 18.21 22.72 26.82
N GLU A 92 17.98 23.84 26.20
CA GLU A 92 16.65 24.20 25.69
C GLU A 92 16.14 23.05 24.85
N SER A 93 15.03 22.45 25.27
CA SER A 93 14.30 21.46 24.50
C SER A 93 13.97 22.09 23.16
N SER A 94 14.30 21.43 22.08
CA SER A 94 13.86 21.81 20.74
C SER A 94 12.36 22.11 20.77
N PRO A 95 11.89 23.17 20.11
CA PRO A 95 10.50 23.53 20.17
C PRO A 95 9.67 22.36 19.64
N THR A 96 8.81 21.81 20.49
CA THR A 96 7.77 20.88 20.07
C THR A 96 6.98 21.60 18.98
N ARG A 97 7.10 21.12 17.73
CA ARG A 97 6.34 21.62 16.60
C ARG A 97 4.86 21.34 16.93
N GLY A 98 4.06 22.36 17.10
CA GLY A 98 2.62 22.20 17.30
C GLY A 98 1.98 21.52 16.07
N PRO A 99 0.76 20.98 16.20
CA PRO A 99 0.09 20.30 15.09
C PRO A 99 0.10 21.22 13.87
N ALA A 100 0.56 20.67 12.74
CA ALA A 100 0.55 21.38 11.47
C ALA A 100 -0.91 21.73 11.12
N GLY A 101 -1.17 22.98 10.79
CA GLY A 101 -2.47 23.33 10.24
C GLY A 101 -2.64 22.68 8.86
N THR A 102 -3.88 22.36 8.50
CA THR A 102 -4.20 21.84 7.15
C THR A 102 -3.77 22.84 6.08
N VAL A 103 -3.04 22.36 5.07
CA VAL A 103 -2.54 23.17 3.95
C VAL A 103 -3.32 22.78 2.69
N PRO A 104 -3.65 23.72 1.77
CA PRO A 104 -4.27 23.36 0.51
C PRO A 104 -3.44 22.34 -0.28
N PHE A 105 -4.07 21.26 -0.74
CA PHE A 105 -3.44 20.30 -1.65
C PHE A 105 -3.48 20.89 -3.08
N ASP A 106 -2.62 21.87 -3.33
CA ASP A 106 -2.49 22.56 -4.61
C ASP A 106 -1.15 22.18 -5.25
N VAL A 107 -1.24 21.45 -6.35
CA VAL A 107 -0.05 21.04 -7.12
C VAL A 107 0.17 21.94 -8.34
N GLY A 108 -0.57 23.05 -8.48
CA GLY A 108 -0.40 23.99 -9.57
C GLY A 108 0.91 24.79 -9.47
N GLY A 109 1.75 24.73 -10.52
CA GLY A 109 2.94 25.60 -10.60
C GLY A 109 4.07 25.26 -9.64
N LEU A 110 4.15 24.03 -9.15
CA LEU A 110 5.26 23.56 -8.33
C LEU A 110 6.60 23.65 -9.09
N PRO A 111 7.73 23.83 -8.40
CA PRO A 111 9.04 23.70 -9.01
C PRO A 111 9.28 22.25 -9.46
N THR A 112 10.11 22.07 -10.48
CA THR A 112 10.56 20.75 -10.90
C THR A 112 11.83 20.39 -10.14
N GLY A 113 11.80 19.28 -9.43
CA GLY A 113 12.93 18.69 -8.70
C GLY A 113 13.63 17.58 -9.46
N ALA A 114 14.35 16.75 -8.73
CA ALA A 114 14.99 15.56 -9.27
C ALA A 114 13.93 14.46 -9.58
N PRO A 115 14.20 13.55 -10.54
CA PRO A 115 13.36 12.38 -10.75
C PRO A 115 13.24 11.53 -9.48
N PRO A 116 12.20 10.66 -9.38
CA PRO A 116 12.08 9.73 -8.25
C PRO A 116 13.33 8.87 -8.05
N ALA A 117 13.74 8.68 -6.79
CA ALA A 117 14.87 7.82 -6.40
C ALA A 117 14.45 6.35 -6.21
N ILE A 118 13.18 6.03 -6.40
CA ILE A 118 12.65 4.66 -6.48
C ILE A 118 12.28 4.33 -7.93
N GLU A 119 12.02 3.07 -8.22
CA GLU A 119 11.57 2.69 -9.56
C GLU A 119 10.14 3.16 -9.82
N TRP A 120 9.92 3.68 -11.01
CA TRP A 120 8.61 4.15 -11.44
C TRP A 120 8.41 3.93 -12.94
N SER A 121 7.17 3.88 -13.37
CA SER A 121 6.87 3.71 -14.78
C SER A 121 6.26 4.96 -15.41
N ASN A 122 6.53 5.14 -16.70
CA ASN A 122 5.89 6.10 -17.58
C ASN A 122 5.31 5.35 -18.79
N GLY A 123 4.06 4.97 -18.69
CA GLY A 123 3.47 4.05 -19.65
C GLY A 123 4.14 2.68 -19.58
N ARG A 124 4.88 2.31 -20.66
CA ARG A 124 5.57 1.01 -20.75
C ARG A 124 7.05 1.05 -20.38
N ASP A 125 7.58 2.24 -20.12
CA ASP A 125 8.97 2.43 -19.75
C ASP A 125 9.13 2.36 -18.22
N VAL A 126 10.15 1.66 -17.74
CA VAL A 126 10.56 1.68 -16.34
C VAL A 126 11.77 2.57 -16.17
N HIS A 127 11.64 3.56 -15.31
CA HIS A 127 12.73 4.41 -14.85
C HIS A 127 13.26 3.84 -13.54
N ARG A 128 14.55 3.50 -13.52
CA ARG A 128 15.20 2.93 -12.34
C ARG A 128 15.75 4.02 -11.43
N ALA A 129 15.96 3.66 -10.16
CA ALA A 129 16.54 4.55 -9.16
C ALA A 129 17.93 5.10 -9.55
N ASP A 130 18.70 4.37 -10.38
CA ASP A 130 20.01 4.82 -10.89
C ASP A 130 19.91 5.79 -12.09
N GLY A 131 18.69 6.14 -12.50
CA GLY A 131 18.40 7.03 -13.64
C GLY A 131 18.42 6.32 -15.00
N SER A 132 18.70 5.02 -15.07
CA SER A 132 18.58 4.26 -16.31
C SER A 132 17.11 4.01 -16.67
N VAL A 133 16.84 3.79 -17.95
CA VAL A 133 15.49 3.53 -18.47
C VAL A 133 15.47 2.21 -19.22
N ALA A 134 14.57 1.32 -18.80
CA ALA A 134 14.21 0.14 -19.58
C ALA A 134 12.96 0.49 -20.41
N ALA A 135 13.20 0.71 -21.71
CA ALA A 135 12.17 1.21 -22.61
C ALA A 135 11.27 0.10 -23.15
N ASP A 136 9.95 0.36 -23.19
CA ASP A 136 8.91 -0.51 -23.76
C ASP A 136 8.88 -1.94 -23.18
N VAL A 137 9.27 -2.09 -21.91
CA VAL A 137 9.35 -3.42 -21.26
C VAL A 137 8.03 -3.86 -20.61
N LEU A 138 7.21 -2.93 -20.13
CA LEU A 138 5.99 -3.26 -19.43
C LEU A 138 4.83 -3.56 -20.38
N PRO A 139 3.93 -4.49 -20.03
CA PRO A 139 2.68 -4.69 -20.78
C PRO A 139 1.75 -3.48 -20.65
N GLY A 140 0.87 -3.29 -21.62
CA GLY A 140 -0.24 -2.35 -21.47
C GLY A 140 -1.23 -2.78 -20.39
N GLU A 141 -2.12 -1.88 -19.97
CA GLU A 141 -3.16 -2.16 -18.95
C GLU A 141 -2.59 -2.66 -17.61
N MET A 142 -1.41 -2.20 -17.26
CA MET A 142 -0.77 -2.49 -15.98
C MET A 142 -1.57 -1.88 -14.83
N THR A 143 -1.63 -2.57 -13.71
CA THR A 143 -2.27 -2.08 -12.47
C THR A 143 -1.27 -1.85 -11.34
N SER A 144 -0.21 -2.64 -11.28
CA SER A 144 0.93 -2.46 -10.38
C SER A 144 2.16 -3.18 -10.92
N PHE A 145 3.33 -2.83 -10.43
CA PHE A 145 4.56 -3.56 -10.68
C PHE A 145 5.46 -3.51 -9.44
N ALA A 146 6.29 -4.54 -9.31
CA ALA A 146 7.22 -4.69 -8.21
C ALA A 146 8.57 -5.15 -8.75
N PRO A 147 9.68 -4.50 -8.39
CA PRO A 147 11.01 -4.99 -8.72
C PRO A 147 11.21 -6.41 -8.21
N MET A 148 11.79 -7.28 -9.05
CA MET A 148 12.12 -8.65 -8.66
C MET A 148 13.33 -9.13 -9.47
N GLY A 149 14.46 -9.16 -8.84
CA GLY A 149 15.72 -9.52 -9.50
C GLY A 149 16.14 -8.53 -10.58
N SER A 150 16.42 -9.02 -11.78
CA SER A 150 16.77 -8.19 -12.93
C SER A 150 15.54 -7.70 -13.71
N GLY A 151 14.33 -7.98 -13.23
CA GLY A 151 13.09 -7.61 -13.90
C GLY A 151 11.99 -7.22 -12.90
N TRP A 152 10.76 -7.46 -13.29
CA TRP A 152 9.60 -7.02 -12.52
C TRP A 152 8.50 -8.09 -12.49
N MET A 153 7.87 -8.23 -11.33
CA MET A 153 6.54 -8.83 -11.27
C MET A 153 5.53 -7.76 -11.61
N VAL A 154 4.67 -8.03 -12.57
CA VAL A 154 3.70 -7.06 -13.10
C VAL A 154 2.30 -7.62 -13.00
N SER A 155 1.38 -6.81 -12.48
CA SER A 155 -0.05 -7.10 -12.55
C SER A 155 -0.71 -6.31 -13.67
N THR A 156 -1.62 -6.97 -14.40
CA THR A 156 -2.41 -6.39 -15.48
C THR A 156 -3.88 -6.73 -15.30
N ASN A 157 -4.75 -5.93 -15.88
CA ASN A 157 -6.17 -6.24 -15.94
C ASN A 157 -6.57 -6.52 -17.39
N GLU A 158 -6.73 -7.79 -17.74
CA GLU A 158 -7.12 -8.21 -19.07
C GLU A 158 -8.59 -8.65 -19.06
N ASN A 159 -9.45 -7.85 -19.66
CA ASN A 159 -10.91 -8.13 -19.75
C ASN A 159 -11.58 -8.36 -18.37
N GLY A 160 -11.15 -7.64 -17.35
CA GLY A 160 -11.69 -7.77 -15.98
C GLY A 160 -11.08 -8.91 -15.17
N ASN A 161 -10.05 -9.59 -15.69
CA ASN A 161 -9.28 -10.57 -14.97
C ASN A 161 -7.91 -9.99 -14.60
N GLY A 162 -7.60 -9.96 -13.31
CA GLY A 162 -6.25 -9.67 -12.84
C GLY A 162 -5.29 -10.80 -13.23
N LEU A 163 -4.14 -10.47 -13.77
CA LEU A 163 -3.08 -11.41 -14.13
C LEU A 163 -1.75 -10.94 -13.58
N VAL A 164 -0.93 -11.87 -13.14
CA VAL A 164 0.45 -11.64 -12.66
C VAL A 164 1.43 -12.35 -13.57
N ARG A 165 2.48 -11.65 -13.96
CA ARG A 165 3.57 -12.23 -14.74
C ARG A 165 4.91 -11.57 -14.40
N TRP A 166 5.99 -12.32 -14.54
CA TRP A 166 7.32 -11.77 -14.49
C TRP A 166 7.72 -11.23 -15.87
N VAL A 167 8.38 -10.09 -15.88
CA VAL A 167 8.90 -9.41 -17.07
C VAL A 167 10.38 -9.16 -16.86
N SER A 168 11.21 -9.60 -17.79
CA SER A 168 12.65 -9.34 -17.76
C SER A 168 12.95 -7.87 -18.08
N ASP A 169 14.18 -7.42 -17.83
CA ASP A 169 14.68 -6.10 -18.21
C ASP A 169 14.79 -5.88 -19.74
N SER A 170 14.74 -6.95 -20.53
CA SER A 170 14.62 -6.91 -21.99
C SER A 170 13.17 -6.88 -22.49
N GLY A 171 12.18 -6.94 -21.59
CA GLY A 171 10.76 -6.99 -21.92
C GLY A 171 10.24 -8.39 -22.26
N ASP A 172 11.06 -9.43 -22.10
CA ASP A 172 10.60 -10.81 -22.30
C ASP A 172 9.64 -11.22 -21.18
N LEU A 173 8.47 -11.69 -21.57
CA LEU A 173 7.45 -12.19 -20.65
C LEU A 173 7.74 -13.64 -20.29
N ALA A 174 7.69 -13.98 -19.01
CA ALA A 174 7.67 -15.37 -18.60
C ALA A 174 6.40 -16.06 -19.13
N GLU A 175 6.54 -17.35 -19.46
CA GLU A 175 5.41 -18.16 -19.93
C GLU A 175 4.32 -18.28 -18.86
N ARG A 176 4.70 -18.22 -17.59
CA ARG A 176 3.77 -18.41 -16.48
C ARG A 176 2.99 -17.13 -16.22
N VAL A 177 1.69 -17.25 -16.32
CA VAL A 177 0.70 -16.23 -15.97
C VAL A 177 -0.18 -16.83 -14.89
N ASP A 178 -0.18 -16.23 -13.71
CA ASP A 178 -1.11 -16.55 -12.64
C ASP A 178 -2.21 -15.49 -12.58
N ARG A 179 -3.32 -15.80 -11.90
CA ARG A 179 -4.39 -14.85 -11.66
C ARG A 179 -4.17 -14.10 -10.36
N LEU A 180 -4.78 -12.93 -10.25
CA LEU A 180 -4.66 -12.01 -9.13
C LEU A 180 -6.02 -11.47 -8.74
N ASP A 181 -6.30 -11.47 -7.44
CA ASP A 181 -7.35 -10.68 -6.80
C ASP A 181 -6.63 -9.62 -5.92
N GLY A 182 -6.68 -8.35 -6.29
CA GLY A 182 -6.01 -7.29 -5.52
C GLY A 182 -4.67 -6.83 -6.12
N THR A 183 -3.65 -6.65 -5.28
CA THR A 183 -2.35 -6.09 -5.66
C THR A 183 -1.20 -7.03 -5.35
N LEU A 184 -0.04 -6.73 -5.96
CA LEU A 184 1.23 -7.34 -5.62
C LEU A 184 1.80 -6.66 -4.38
N VAL A 185 2.48 -7.42 -3.54
CA VAL A 185 3.31 -6.90 -2.44
C VAL A 185 4.67 -7.55 -2.47
N THR A 186 5.70 -6.79 -2.11
CA THR A 186 7.08 -7.27 -2.06
C THR A 186 7.59 -7.32 -0.63
N SER A 187 8.58 -8.18 -0.42
CA SER A 187 9.47 -8.08 0.73
C SER A 187 10.31 -6.78 0.64
N PRO A 188 10.87 -6.31 1.75
CA PRO A 188 11.59 -5.04 1.81
C PRO A 188 12.72 -4.87 0.78
N GLN A 189 13.38 -5.96 0.38
CA GLN A 189 14.46 -5.93 -0.61
C GLN A 189 14.04 -6.43 -2.00
N GLY A 190 12.76 -6.79 -2.19
CA GLY A 190 12.22 -7.24 -3.46
C GLY A 190 12.62 -8.66 -3.87
N GLU A 191 13.08 -9.49 -2.93
CA GLU A 191 13.44 -10.89 -3.22
C GLU A 191 12.22 -11.83 -3.22
N VAL A 192 11.12 -11.41 -2.58
CA VAL A 192 9.87 -12.14 -2.50
C VAL A 192 8.71 -11.25 -2.93
N VAL A 193 7.81 -11.79 -3.73
CA VAL A 193 6.54 -11.16 -4.12
C VAL A 193 5.40 -12.07 -3.74
N ALA A 194 4.34 -11.50 -3.16
CA ALA A 194 3.13 -12.24 -2.82
C ALA A 194 1.88 -11.57 -3.41
N TRP A 195 0.87 -12.38 -3.67
CA TRP A 195 -0.45 -11.94 -4.12
C TRP A 195 -1.52 -12.95 -3.70
N THR A 196 -2.78 -12.58 -3.86
CA THR A 196 -3.91 -13.46 -3.58
C THR A 196 -4.68 -13.78 -4.85
N PHE A 197 -5.23 -14.99 -4.92
CA PHE A 197 -6.22 -15.38 -5.91
C PHE A 197 -7.13 -16.49 -5.38
N THR A 198 -8.44 -16.29 -5.44
CA THR A 198 -9.47 -17.31 -5.15
C THR A 198 -9.26 -18.04 -3.82
N ASN A 199 -9.12 -17.30 -2.73
CA ASN A 199 -8.87 -17.82 -1.37
C ASN A 199 -7.51 -18.50 -1.19
N GLU A 200 -6.54 -18.20 -2.03
CA GLU A 200 -5.17 -18.68 -1.90
C GLU A 200 -4.19 -17.51 -1.83
N VAL A 201 -3.10 -17.72 -1.11
CA VAL A 201 -1.91 -16.86 -1.14
C VAL A 201 -0.89 -17.51 -2.04
N HIS A 202 -0.39 -16.75 -2.99
CA HIS A 202 0.66 -17.13 -3.91
C HIS A 202 1.93 -16.37 -3.56
N ILE A 203 3.07 -17.04 -3.63
CA ILE A 203 4.37 -16.48 -3.33
C ILE A 203 5.32 -16.85 -4.46
N ALA A 204 6.06 -15.89 -4.94
CA ALA A 204 7.20 -16.09 -5.81
C ALA A 204 8.44 -15.53 -5.13
N GLN A 205 9.54 -16.30 -5.22
CA GLN A 205 10.82 -15.93 -4.62
C GLN A 205 11.91 -15.97 -5.69
N ARG A 206 12.80 -15.02 -5.62
CA ARG A 206 14.00 -15.02 -6.44
C ARG A 206 15.01 -16.06 -5.94
N ASN A 207 15.59 -16.81 -6.88
CA ASN A 207 16.68 -17.74 -6.63
C ASN A 207 17.77 -17.57 -7.70
N GLY A 208 18.69 -16.64 -7.46
CA GLY A 208 19.64 -16.20 -8.47
C GLY A 208 18.93 -15.50 -9.63
N ASP A 209 19.03 -16.05 -10.85
CA ASP A 209 18.36 -15.52 -12.05
C ASP A 209 16.99 -16.19 -12.31
N GLU A 210 16.58 -17.13 -11.47
CA GLU A 210 15.31 -17.84 -11.62
C GLU A 210 14.26 -17.32 -10.62
N ILE A 211 13.00 -17.36 -11.04
CA ILE A 211 11.86 -17.09 -10.18
C ILE A 211 11.23 -18.41 -9.77
N LEU A 212 11.29 -18.72 -8.49
CA LEU A 212 10.66 -19.90 -7.91
C LEU A 212 9.25 -19.55 -7.44
N ALA A 213 8.26 -20.17 -8.05
CA ALA A 213 6.93 -20.13 -7.49
C ALA A 213 6.81 -21.14 -6.36
N MET A 214 6.39 -20.67 -5.20
CA MET A 214 6.10 -21.52 -4.06
C MET A 214 4.73 -22.20 -4.23
N PRO A 215 4.46 -23.32 -3.55
CA PRO A 215 3.10 -23.85 -3.47
C PRO A 215 2.13 -22.80 -2.90
N SER A 216 0.94 -22.69 -3.48
CA SER A 216 -0.09 -21.80 -2.95
C SER A 216 -0.58 -22.27 -1.57
N ILE A 217 -1.08 -21.35 -0.78
CA ILE A 217 -1.49 -21.58 0.60
C ILE A 217 -2.98 -21.23 0.72
N ASP A 218 -3.79 -22.17 1.18
CA ASP A 218 -5.21 -21.92 1.42
C ASP A 218 -5.41 -20.81 2.47
N ALA A 219 -6.09 -19.74 2.10
CA ALA A 219 -6.45 -18.61 2.96
C ALA A 219 -7.89 -18.18 2.67
N PRO A 220 -8.89 -18.80 3.32
CA PRO A 220 -10.28 -18.58 3.02
C PRO A 220 -10.70 -17.12 3.14
N GLY A 221 -11.27 -16.56 2.06
CA GLY A 221 -11.69 -15.16 1.97
C GLY A 221 -10.55 -14.18 1.68
N ALA A 222 -9.31 -14.63 1.51
CA ALA A 222 -8.19 -13.77 1.12
C ALA A 222 -8.53 -13.00 -0.17
N HIS A 223 -8.30 -11.70 -0.13
CA HIS A 223 -8.58 -10.81 -1.26
C HIS A 223 -7.38 -9.96 -1.66
N SER A 224 -6.61 -9.46 -0.69
CA SER A 224 -5.42 -8.67 -0.97
C SER A 224 -4.28 -9.04 -0.03
N ALA A 225 -3.10 -9.28 -0.58
CA ALA A 225 -1.88 -9.29 0.18
C ALA A 225 -1.50 -7.86 0.56
N VAL A 226 -0.89 -7.67 1.73
CA VAL A 226 -0.57 -6.35 2.28
C VAL A 226 0.91 -6.23 2.61
N ALA A 227 1.53 -7.28 3.13
CA ALA A 227 2.93 -7.25 3.50
C ALA A 227 3.55 -8.65 3.43
N VAL A 228 4.86 -8.68 3.17
CA VAL A 228 5.74 -9.84 3.27
C VAL A 228 6.86 -9.50 4.23
N THR A 229 7.12 -10.36 5.21
CA THR A 229 8.02 -10.04 6.33
C THR A 229 9.46 -10.50 6.15
N SER A 230 9.77 -11.27 5.10
CA SER A 230 11.09 -11.87 4.93
C SER A 230 11.51 -11.94 3.47
N GLU A 231 12.81 -11.86 3.25
CA GLU A 231 13.44 -12.04 1.93
C GLU A 231 13.62 -13.51 1.53
N ASP A 232 13.37 -14.44 2.44
CA ASP A 232 13.47 -15.86 2.16
C ASP A 232 12.27 -16.64 2.70
N CYS A 233 11.48 -17.20 1.78
CA CYS A 233 10.35 -18.05 2.07
C CYS A 233 10.71 -19.54 1.98
N THR A 234 11.94 -19.91 1.59
CA THR A 234 12.37 -21.31 1.42
C THR A 234 12.88 -21.93 2.71
N GLU A 235 13.54 -21.14 3.57
CA GLU A 235 14.18 -21.64 4.80
C GLU A 235 13.22 -21.94 5.95
N GLY A 236 11.99 -21.49 5.85
CA GLY A 236 10.98 -21.55 6.90
C GLY A 236 10.45 -22.94 7.26
N ARG A 237 11.23 -24.00 7.19
CA ARG A 237 10.80 -25.34 7.70
C ARG A 237 10.89 -25.50 9.21
N THR A 238 11.43 -24.54 9.93
CA THR A 238 11.55 -24.56 11.41
C THR A 238 11.07 -23.26 12.02
N THR A 239 9.95 -23.29 12.54
CA THR A 239 9.19 -22.62 13.61
C THR A 239 9.30 -21.12 13.89
N ASP A 240 10.36 -20.35 13.64
CA ASP A 240 10.45 -18.99 14.20
C ASP A 240 11.10 -17.92 13.29
N ALA A 241 11.44 -18.23 12.07
CA ALA A 241 12.09 -17.26 11.15
C ALA A 241 11.56 -17.37 9.72
N GLY A 242 10.30 -17.74 9.57
CA GLY A 242 9.71 -17.96 8.26
C GLY A 242 9.13 -16.68 7.66
N CYS A 243 9.11 -16.64 6.35
CA CYS A 243 8.33 -15.70 5.57
C CYS A 243 6.85 -15.76 5.98
N SER A 244 6.30 -14.62 6.35
CA SER A 244 4.88 -14.44 6.60
C SER A 244 4.30 -13.46 5.59
N VAL A 245 3.13 -13.79 5.06
CA VAL A 245 2.37 -12.91 4.18
C VAL A 245 1.09 -12.52 4.90
N PHE A 246 0.90 -11.23 5.11
CA PHE A 246 -0.34 -10.70 5.66
C PHE A 246 -1.34 -10.45 4.56
N VAL A 247 -2.57 -10.90 4.77
CA VAL A 247 -3.66 -10.76 3.80
C VAL A 247 -4.92 -10.24 4.46
N ASN A 248 -5.64 -9.39 3.76
CA ASN A 248 -6.97 -8.97 4.13
C ASN A 248 -8.02 -9.85 3.47
N THR A 249 -9.12 -10.10 4.16
CA THR A 249 -10.28 -10.77 3.61
C THR A 249 -11.36 -9.77 3.22
N LEU A 250 -12.22 -10.14 2.25
CA LEU A 250 -13.46 -9.43 1.95
C LEU A 250 -14.63 -10.02 2.71
N GLY A 251 -15.61 -9.18 3.04
CA GLY A 251 -16.88 -9.60 3.60
C GLY A 251 -17.42 -8.67 4.67
N GLN A 252 -18.56 -9.03 5.26
CA GLN A 252 -19.19 -8.27 6.35
C GLN A 252 -18.36 -8.26 7.65
N GLN A 253 -17.40 -9.17 7.77
CA GLN A 253 -16.41 -9.22 8.83
C GLN A 253 -15.05 -9.38 8.16
N SER A 254 -14.49 -8.27 7.67
CA SER A 254 -13.12 -8.24 7.20
C SER A 254 -12.19 -8.69 8.33
N GLN A 255 -11.16 -9.45 7.99
CA GLN A 255 -10.20 -10.01 8.93
C GLN A 255 -8.81 -9.94 8.33
N VAL A 256 -7.82 -9.85 9.21
CA VAL A 256 -6.42 -9.96 8.85
C VAL A 256 -5.96 -11.38 9.13
N TRP A 257 -5.36 -12.00 8.13
CA TRP A 257 -4.78 -13.32 8.24
C TRP A 257 -3.29 -13.25 7.97
N VAL A 258 -2.54 -14.05 8.67
CA VAL A 258 -1.13 -14.30 8.37
C VAL A 258 -1.01 -15.69 7.77
N SER A 259 -0.35 -15.77 6.62
CA SER A 259 0.01 -17.02 5.97
C SER A 259 1.50 -17.22 6.08
N THR A 260 1.92 -18.41 6.41
CA THR A 260 3.34 -18.79 6.45
C THR A 260 3.66 -19.73 5.29
N ALA A 261 4.90 -19.75 4.83
CA ALA A 261 5.35 -20.65 3.76
C ALA A 261 5.14 -22.14 4.04
N HIS A 262 4.67 -22.50 5.22
CA HIS A 262 4.38 -23.88 5.64
C HIS A 262 2.93 -24.34 5.43
N GLY A 263 2.10 -23.51 4.82
CA GLY A 263 0.74 -23.88 4.46
C GLY A 263 -0.30 -23.63 5.55
N PHE A 264 -0.04 -22.70 6.45
CA PHE A 264 -1.01 -22.27 7.45
C PHE A 264 -1.42 -20.82 7.19
N ALA A 265 -2.72 -20.59 7.21
CA ALA A 265 -3.29 -19.25 7.35
C ALA A 265 -4.03 -19.22 8.68
N ASP A 266 -3.73 -18.26 9.53
CA ASP A 266 -4.39 -18.05 10.80
C ASP A 266 -4.78 -16.58 10.95
N ARG A 267 -5.77 -16.31 11.79
CA ARG A 267 -6.19 -14.96 12.09
C ARG A 267 -5.11 -14.25 12.89
N TYR A 268 -4.66 -13.10 12.40
CA TYR A 268 -3.54 -12.39 13.00
C TYR A 268 -3.98 -11.51 14.17
N ASP A 269 -4.95 -10.63 13.95
CA ASP A 269 -5.43 -9.67 14.95
C ASP A 269 -6.95 -9.58 14.91
N GLU A 270 -7.59 -9.81 16.07
CA GLU A 270 -9.05 -9.84 16.17
C GLU A 270 -9.68 -8.45 16.18
N GLU A 271 -8.92 -7.41 16.48
CA GLU A 271 -9.40 -6.04 16.56
C GLU A 271 -9.24 -5.28 15.24
N LEU A 272 -8.41 -5.79 14.32
CA LEU A 272 -8.29 -5.22 12.99
C LEU A 272 -9.29 -5.82 12.02
N GLN A 273 -9.92 -4.94 11.26
CA GLN A 273 -10.71 -5.30 10.09
C GLN A 273 -9.84 -5.41 8.84
N GLN A 274 -8.84 -4.55 8.70
CA GLN A 274 -7.85 -4.58 7.62
C GLN A 274 -6.49 -4.15 8.13
N LEU A 275 -5.44 -4.83 7.70
CA LEU A 275 -4.07 -4.33 7.79
C LEU A 275 -3.83 -3.38 6.61
N THR A 276 -3.14 -2.28 6.85
CA THR A 276 -2.84 -1.31 5.79
C THR A 276 -1.35 -1.03 5.65
N ALA A 277 -0.57 -1.27 6.70
CA ALA A 277 0.89 -1.12 6.67
C ALA A 277 1.56 -2.01 7.71
N TRP A 278 2.80 -2.40 7.43
CA TRP A 278 3.63 -3.24 8.28
C TRP A 278 5.05 -2.68 8.36
N SER A 279 5.63 -2.75 9.57
CA SER A 279 7.06 -2.60 9.83
C SER A 279 7.48 -3.62 10.89
N ASP A 280 8.78 -3.83 11.10
CA ASP A 280 9.27 -4.78 12.12
C ASP A 280 8.88 -4.39 13.55
N GLY A 281 8.65 -3.11 13.80
CA GLY A 281 8.34 -2.57 15.15
C GLY A 281 6.89 -2.23 15.38
N ALA A 282 6.08 -2.09 14.33
CA ALA A 282 4.68 -1.70 14.43
C ALA A 282 3.90 -2.08 13.17
N TYR A 283 2.60 -2.16 13.29
CA TYR A 283 1.71 -2.29 12.14
C TYR A 283 0.52 -1.34 12.26
N ALA A 284 -0.01 -0.93 11.13
CA ALA A 284 -1.17 -0.06 11.07
C ALA A 284 -2.33 -0.75 10.36
N GLY A 285 -3.55 -0.43 10.77
CA GLY A 285 -4.72 -1.02 10.15
C GLY A 285 -6.02 -0.33 10.52
N ILE A 286 -7.08 -0.68 9.79
CA ILE A 286 -8.43 -0.19 10.01
C ILE A 286 -9.06 -1.00 11.15
N THR A 287 -9.52 -0.31 12.18
CA THR A 287 -10.23 -0.91 13.33
C THR A 287 -11.74 -0.81 13.18
N ALA A 288 -12.24 0.20 12.47
CA ALA A 288 -13.67 0.38 12.26
C ALA A 288 -13.99 0.99 10.89
N PHE A 289 -15.09 0.52 10.29
CA PHE A 289 -15.81 1.19 9.21
C PHE A 289 -17.12 1.73 9.78
N ASN A 290 -17.29 3.04 9.76
CA ASN A 290 -18.45 3.69 10.31
C ASN A 290 -19.59 3.81 9.28
N GLU A 291 -20.82 4.05 9.75
CA GLU A 291 -22.00 4.16 8.88
C GLU A 291 -21.94 5.37 7.93
N ASP A 292 -21.21 6.41 8.29
CA ASP A 292 -20.96 7.61 7.48
C ASP A 292 -19.82 7.44 6.47
N LEU A 293 -19.32 6.22 6.29
CA LEU A 293 -18.21 5.84 5.41
C LEU A 293 -16.83 6.31 5.88
N THR A 294 -16.72 6.84 7.09
CA THR A 294 -15.42 7.13 7.70
C THR A 294 -14.77 5.84 8.21
N THR A 295 -13.45 5.84 8.29
CA THR A 295 -12.66 4.75 8.87
C THR A 295 -11.91 5.25 10.09
N CYS A 296 -11.76 4.38 11.10
CA CYS A 296 -10.77 4.60 12.15
C CYS A 296 -9.61 3.64 11.94
N SER A 297 -8.41 4.13 12.15
CA SER A 297 -7.16 3.37 12.04
C SER A 297 -6.41 3.37 13.37
N ALA A 298 -5.60 2.35 13.61
CA ALA A 298 -4.70 2.29 14.76
C ALA A 298 -3.32 1.82 14.35
N VAL A 299 -2.33 2.26 15.10
CA VAL A 299 -0.97 1.69 15.12
C VAL A 299 -0.85 0.77 16.31
N ARG A 300 -0.29 -0.41 16.11
CA ARG A 300 -0.27 -1.49 17.10
C ARG A 300 1.12 -2.12 17.20
N ASP A 301 1.42 -2.65 18.37
CA ASP A 301 2.63 -3.40 18.65
C ASP A 301 2.49 -4.87 18.20
N PRO A 302 3.38 -5.41 17.36
CA PRO A 302 3.25 -6.76 16.83
C PRO A 302 3.47 -7.87 17.86
N SER A 303 4.10 -7.58 18.99
CA SER A 303 4.41 -8.57 20.02
C SER A 303 3.30 -8.70 21.07
N SER A 304 2.60 -7.62 21.36
CA SER A 304 1.55 -7.56 22.39
C SER A 304 0.14 -7.37 21.81
N TYR A 305 0.03 -7.05 20.54
CA TYR A 305 -1.23 -6.65 19.88
C TYR A 305 -1.92 -5.46 20.54
N SER A 306 -1.19 -4.67 21.34
CA SER A 306 -1.74 -3.49 21.99
C SER A 306 -1.76 -2.30 21.05
N THR A 307 -2.79 -1.48 21.14
CA THR A 307 -2.86 -0.20 20.44
C THR A 307 -1.84 0.76 21.05
N LEU A 308 -0.94 1.29 20.22
CA LEU A 308 -0.02 2.36 20.58
C LEU A 308 -0.73 3.70 20.54
N TRP A 309 -1.43 3.97 19.44
CA TRP A 309 -2.33 5.10 19.25
C TRP A 309 -3.35 4.82 18.15
N ASP A 310 -4.40 5.64 18.05
CA ASP A 310 -5.46 5.52 17.05
C ASP A 310 -5.92 6.88 16.54
N THR A 311 -6.57 6.88 15.39
CA THR A 311 -7.16 8.07 14.75
C THR A 311 -8.35 7.70 13.88
N CYS A 312 -9.34 8.60 13.81
CA CYS A 312 -10.43 8.53 12.84
C CYS A 312 -10.37 9.67 11.80
N ASP A 313 -9.35 10.52 11.88
CA ASP A 313 -9.16 11.62 10.93
C ASP A 313 -8.46 11.16 9.64
N HIS A 314 -7.61 10.12 9.77
CA HIS A 314 -6.83 9.59 8.66
C HIS A 314 -6.91 8.06 8.61
N ARG A 315 -6.97 7.51 7.40
CA ARG A 315 -6.67 6.11 7.11
C ARG A 315 -5.17 5.97 6.89
N LEU A 316 -4.50 5.20 7.73
CA LEU A 316 -3.06 4.99 7.66
C LEU A 316 -2.73 4.01 6.54
N VAL A 317 -1.69 4.29 5.73
CA VAL A 317 -1.45 3.51 4.49
C VAL A 317 0.00 3.07 4.28
N GLY A 318 0.98 3.57 5.04
CA GLY A 318 2.37 3.10 4.89
C GLY A 318 3.37 3.74 5.83
N PHE A 319 4.28 2.95 6.36
CA PHE A 319 5.43 3.42 7.13
C PHE A 319 6.54 3.91 6.21
N SER A 320 7.32 4.91 6.67
CA SER A 320 8.61 5.26 6.08
C SER A 320 9.62 4.10 6.18
N PRO A 321 10.69 4.09 5.37
CA PRO A 321 11.70 3.04 5.42
C PRO A 321 12.30 2.81 6.80
N ASP A 322 12.50 3.86 7.59
CA ASP A 322 12.99 3.81 8.98
C ASP A 322 11.87 3.54 10.00
N ALA A 323 10.62 3.40 9.56
CA ALA A 323 9.42 3.28 10.39
C ALA A 323 9.16 4.47 11.33
N GLY A 324 9.82 5.61 11.14
CA GLY A 324 9.65 6.81 11.95
C GLY A 324 8.39 7.61 11.62
N HIS A 325 7.85 7.43 10.42
CA HIS A 325 6.72 8.19 9.91
C HIS A 325 5.67 7.29 9.26
N LEU A 326 4.44 7.80 9.16
CA LEU A 326 3.31 7.16 8.49
C LEU A 326 2.68 8.08 7.46
N LEU A 327 2.34 7.53 6.30
CA LEU A 327 1.41 8.16 5.38
C LEU A 327 -0.03 7.90 5.84
N GLY A 328 -0.82 8.96 5.80
CA GLY A 328 -2.25 8.93 6.00
C GLY A 328 -2.99 9.53 4.81
N VAL A 329 -4.19 9.04 4.56
CA VAL A 329 -5.12 9.62 3.59
C VAL A 329 -6.45 9.92 4.27
N GLY A 330 -7.36 10.62 3.61
CA GLY A 330 -8.65 10.92 4.19
C GLY A 330 -9.37 9.68 4.72
N SER A 331 -9.99 9.79 5.89
CA SER A 331 -10.77 8.69 6.48
C SER A 331 -12.01 8.33 5.66
N ILE A 332 -12.47 9.22 4.78
CA ILE A 332 -13.55 8.98 3.82
C ILE A 332 -12.94 8.69 2.46
N GLY A 333 -13.11 7.46 1.97
CA GLY A 333 -12.71 7.11 0.60
C GLY A 333 -13.88 7.31 -0.37
N ASP A 334 -13.77 8.23 -1.33
CA ASP A 334 -14.77 8.38 -2.40
C ASP A 334 -14.55 7.43 -3.59
N GLY A 335 -13.43 6.71 -3.58
CA GLY A 335 -13.14 5.60 -4.47
C GLY A 335 -12.39 5.93 -5.76
N PHE A 336 -12.09 7.19 -6.08
CA PHE A 336 -11.26 7.54 -7.25
C PHE A 336 -9.86 7.95 -6.83
N ALA A 337 -9.73 8.93 -5.94
CA ALA A 337 -8.48 9.48 -5.48
C ALA A 337 -8.64 10.04 -4.07
N ASP A 338 -7.60 10.02 -3.28
CA ASP A 338 -7.61 10.61 -1.95
C ASP A 338 -7.34 12.12 -2.06
N GLY A 339 -8.33 12.93 -1.68
CA GLY A 339 -8.23 14.39 -1.65
C GLY A 339 -7.53 14.94 -0.41
N GLN A 340 -7.14 14.08 0.52
CA GLN A 340 -6.38 14.41 1.72
C GLN A 340 -5.19 13.49 1.83
N VAL A 341 -4.02 14.05 2.11
CA VAL A 341 -2.77 13.30 2.36
C VAL A 341 -2.08 13.90 3.58
N ALA A 342 -1.69 13.05 4.50
CA ALA A 342 -0.99 13.46 5.71
C ALA A 342 0.32 12.67 5.90
N ILE A 343 1.27 13.29 6.60
CA ILE A 343 2.42 12.62 7.19
C ILE A 343 2.28 12.75 8.70
N LEU A 344 2.36 11.61 9.38
CA LEU A 344 2.23 11.52 10.84
C LEU A 344 3.51 10.92 11.44
N ASP A 345 3.84 11.34 12.65
CA ASP A 345 4.83 10.65 13.48
C ASP A 345 4.31 9.26 13.85
N ALA A 346 5.11 8.23 13.60
CA ALA A 346 4.68 6.84 13.82
C ALA A 346 4.57 6.48 15.30
N ALA A 347 5.28 7.19 16.18
CA ALA A 347 5.31 6.87 17.60
C ALA A 347 4.04 7.31 18.35
N ASP A 348 3.44 8.45 17.95
CA ASP A 348 2.35 9.05 18.73
C ASP A 348 1.19 9.59 17.87
N GLY A 349 1.29 9.51 16.52
CA GLY A 349 0.27 9.98 15.60
C GLY A 349 0.23 11.50 15.43
N THR A 350 1.24 12.23 15.91
CA THR A 350 1.31 13.68 15.69
C THR A 350 1.35 13.99 14.19
N VAL A 351 0.39 14.78 13.72
CA VAL A 351 0.33 15.20 12.31
C VAL A 351 1.42 16.23 12.02
N MET A 352 2.35 15.88 11.14
CA MET A 352 3.45 16.74 10.70
C MET A 352 3.07 17.55 9.48
N VAL A 353 2.39 16.93 8.54
CA VAL A 353 1.87 17.53 7.30
C VAL A 353 0.45 17.05 7.11
N ASP A 354 -0.46 17.96 6.75
CA ASP A 354 -1.84 17.63 6.39
C ASP A 354 -2.23 18.47 5.17
N LEU A 355 -2.29 17.81 4.01
CA LEU A 355 -2.73 18.39 2.76
C LEU A 355 -4.21 18.05 2.54
N SER A 356 -5.02 19.03 2.16
CA SER A 356 -6.43 18.79 1.84
C SER A 356 -6.82 19.53 0.57
N SER A 357 -7.47 18.82 -0.35
CA SER A 357 -8.09 19.43 -1.52
C SER A 357 -9.32 20.22 -1.09
N ASP A 358 -9.60 21.29 -1.83
CA ASP A 358 -10.77 22.14 -1.65
C ASP A 358 -11.57 22.26 -2.96
N GLU A 359 -12.66 23.03 -2.94
CA GLU A 359 -13.49 23.24 -4.15
C GLU A 359 -12.73 23.88 -5.31
N LYS A 360 -11.66 24.61 -5.02
CA LYS A 360 -10.85 25.31 -6.01
C LYS A 360 -9.70 24.44 -6.54
N HIS A 361 -9.15 23.59 -5.65
CA HIS A 361 -8.01 22.72 -5.96
C HIS A 361 -8.45 21.27 -5.75
N GLN A 362 -9.02 20.68 -6.80
CA GLN A 362 -9.52 19.29 -6.77
C GLN A 362 -8.38 18.32 -7.10
N THR A 363 -7.27 18.42 -6.37
CA THR A 363 -6.16 17.49 -6.49
C THR A 363 -6.50 16.17 -5.79
N GLY A 364 -6.25 15.07 -6.46
CA GLY A 364 -6.36 13.73 -5.87
C GLY A 364 -5.07 12.96 -5.99
N ALA A 365 -4.68 12.27 -4.93
CA ALA A 365 -3.60 11.29 -4.93
C ALA A 365 -4.17 9.90 -5.21
N LEU A 366 -3.62 9.19 -6.20
CA LEU A 366 -4.07 7.86 -6.60
C LEU A 366 -3.12 6.75 -6.18
N GLN A 367 -1.87 7.07 -5.94
CA GLN A 367 -0.87 6.18 -5.39
C GLN A 367 0.11 6.99 -4.57
N LEU A 368 0.50 6.42 -3.44
CA LEU A 368 1.50 6.98 -2.55
C LEU A 368 2.60 5.94 -2.31
N ALA A 369 3.84 6.40 -2.22
CA ALA A 369 4.97 5.57 -1.81
C ALA A 369 5.98 6.44 -1.07
N TRP A 370 6.68 5.88 -0.11
CA TRP A 370 7.87 6.53 0.43
C TRP A 370 9.02 6.43 -0.57
N GLU A 371 9.71 7.52 -0.79
CA GLU A 371 10.92 7.57 -1.58
C GLU A 371 12.16 7.30 -0.72
N ASP A 372 12.15 7.89 0.46
CA ASP A 372 13.14 7.75 1.54
C ASP A 372 12.48 8.05 2.89
N ASP A 373 13.29 8.23 3.95
CA ASP A 373 12.78 8.50 5.30
C ASP A 373 12.16 9.89 5.47
N GLU A 374 12.41 10.81 4.55
CA GLU A 374 12.01 12.22 4.62
C GLU A 374 11.03 12.64 3.52
N HIS A 375 10.86 11.83 2.47
CA HIS A 375 10.06 12.19 1.30
C HIS A 375 9.10 11.10 0.88
N ALA A 376 7.88 11.52 0.59
CA ALA A 376 6.87 10.68 -0.05
C ALA A 376 6.64 11.10 -1.50
N LEU A 377 6.31 10.15 -2.37
CA LEU A 377 5.89 10.38 -3.75
C LEU A 377 4.38 10.15 -3.86
N LEU A 378 3.71 11.06 -4.53
CA LEU A 378 2.27 11.05 -4.78
C LEU A 378 2.03 11.04 -6.29
N VAL A 379 1.37 10.02 -6.82
CA VAL A 379 0.83 10.08 -8.19
C VAL A 379 -0.46 10.86 -8.13
N THR A 380 -0.48 12.05 -8.70
CA THR A 380 -1.59 13.00 -8.62
C THR A 380 -2.30 13.18 -9.95
N TYR A 381 -3.58 13.51 -9.88
CA TYR A 381 -4.40 13.92 -11.01
C TYR A 381 -5.15 15.19 -10.68
N VAL A 382 -5.03 16.20 -11.54
CA VAL A 382 -5.73 17.47 -11.41
C VAL A 382 -5.98 18.07 -12.81
N ASP A 383 -7.21 18.51 -13.06
CA ASP A 383 -7.62 19.25 -14.27
C ASP A 383 -7.19 18.62 -15.63
N GLY A 384 -7.08 17.30 -15.69
CA GLY A 384 -6.68 16.59 -16.91
C GLY A 384 -5.18 16.30 -17.01
N ASP A 385 -4.41 16.64 -15.97
CA ASP A 385 -2.98 16.41 -15.92
C ASP A 385 -2.59 15.40 -14.83
N TRP A 386 -1.68 14.50 -15.17
CA TRP A 386 -1.02 13.57 -14.27
C TRP A 386 0.36 14.06 -13.91
N ALA A 387 0.75 13.97 -12.64
CA ALA A 387 2.10 14.27 -12.19
C ALA A 387 2.54 13.30 -11.08
N VAL A 388 3.85 13.22 -10.83
CA VAL A 388 4.38 12.66 -9.59
C VAL A 388 4.95 13.80 -8.78
N VAL A 389 4.39 14.00 -7.58
CA VAL A 389 4.76 15.06 -6.66
C VAL A 389 5.57 14.45 -5.51
N ARG A 390 6.70 15.04 -5.18
CA ARG A 390 7.46 14.75 -3.97
C ARG A 390 6.96 15.65 -2.85
N LEU A 391 6.62 15.07 -1.70
CA LEU A 391 6.18 15.73 -0.49
C LEU A 391 7.22 15.49 0.62
N GLY A 392 7.82 16.56 1.14
CA GLY A 392 8.74 16.51 2.26
C GLY A 392 8.05 16.56 3.63
N LEU A 393 8.74 16.10 4.68
CA LEU A 393 8.27 16.17 6.08
C LEU A 393 8.00 17.61 6.56
N ASP A 394 8.55 18.61 5.90
CA ASP A 394 8.33 20.03 6.19
C ASP A 394 7.10 20.60 5.44
N GLY A 395 6.41 19.77 4.64
CA GLY A 395 5.29 20.16 3.80
C GLY A 395 5.70 20.80 2.47
N SER A 396 6.99 20.83 2.13
CA SER A 396 7.45 21.26 0.81
C SER A 396 6.98 20.30 -0.27
N MET A 397 6.64 20.84 -1.44
CA MET A 397 6.23 20.06 -2.60
C MET A 397 7.00 20.47 -3.85
N GLU A 398 7.34 19.49 -4.69
CA GLU A 398 7.94 19.68 -6.00
C GLU A 398 7.48 18.58 -6.98
N TYR A 399 7.58 18.84 -8.26
CA TYR A 399 7.37 17.77 -9.25
C TYR A 399 8.61 16.89 -9.33
N ALA A 400 8.49 15.64 -8.90
CA ALA A 400 9.47 14.58 -9.23
C ALA A 400 9.30 14.12 -10.69
N VAL A 401 8.04 14.13 -11.22
CA VAL A 401 7.74 14.01 -12.65
C VAL A 401 6.78 15.12 -13.03
N PRO A 402 7.16 15.98 -13.99
CA PRO A 402 6.33 17.11 -14.41
C PRO A 402 4.96 16.70 -14.95
N PRO A 403 3.96 17.61 -14.92
CA PRO A 403 2.63 17.35 -15.41
C PRO A 403 2.59 16.87 -16.86
N ARG A 404 1.74 15.87 -17.10
CA ARG A 404 1.46 15.29 -18.40
C ARG A 404 -0.05 15.16 -18.60
N ALA A 405 -0.55 15.70 -19.69
CA ALA A 405 -1.96 15.56 -20.05
C ALA A 405 -2.36 14.10 -20.27
N GLY A 406 -3.52 13.72 -19.72
CA GLY A 406 -4.07 12.37 -19.83
C GLY A 406 -5.52 12.33 -19.35
N SER A 407 -6.24 11.26 -19.69
CA SER A 407 -7.58 11.03 -19.17
C SER A 407 -7.51 10.47 -17.74
N ASP A 408 -8.58 10.64 -16.98
CA ASP A 408 -8.75 10.09 -15.63
C ASP A 408 -8.77 8.55 -15.57
N VAL A 409 -8.95 7.89 -16.72
CA VAL A 409 -8.99 6.42 -16.82
C VAL A 409 -7.66 5.81 -17.28
N GLU A 410 -6.74 6.61 -17.80
CA GLU A 410 -5.44 6.14 -18.32
C GLU A 410 -4.31 6.72 -17.49
N ARG A 411 -4.03 6.08 -16.36
CA ARG A 411 -2.92 6.49 -15.48
C ARG A 411 -1.57 6.17 -16.17
N PRO A 412 -0.74 7.19 -16.45
CA PRO A 412 0.54 6.97 -17.11
C PRO A 412 1.68 6.60 -16.16
N PHE A 413 1.53 6.94 -14.87
CA PHE A 413 2.58 6.77 -13.87
C PHE A 413 2.18 5.74 -12.83
N TYR A 414 3.11 4.84 -12.53
CA TYR A 414 3.02 3.90 -11.42
C TYR A 414 4.31 3.94 -10.64
N LEU A 415 4.23 3.98 -9.33
CA LEU A 415 5.36 3.78 -8.43
C LEU A 415 5.50 2.28 -8.16
N GLN A 416 6.70 1.82 -7.88
CA GLN A 416 6.93 0.44 -7.44
C GLN A 416 6.06 0.12 -6.22
N SER A 417 5.54 -1.09 -6.14
CA SER A 417 4.76 -1.62 -5.03
C SER A 417 5.58 -2.55 -4.17
#